data_fff321007ca6f507b780edf6d798c88d
#
_entry.id   fff321007ca6f507b780edf6d798c88d
#
_cell.length_a   1.000
_cell.length_b   1.000
_cell.length_c   1.000
_cell.angle_alpha   90.00
_cell.angle_beta   90.00
_cell.angle_gamma   90.00
#
_symmetry.space_group_name_H-M   'P 1'
#
loop_
_entity.id
_entity.type
_entity.pdbx_description
1 polymer ?
#
loop_
_entity_poly.entity_id
_entity_poly.type
_entity_poly.pdbx_seq_one_letter_code
_entity_poly.pdbx_strand_id
1 'polypeptide(L)'
;MTHALCACCVALLAAPSACGCDGIPGSDAGRDSGSVVPMGAPSAQALLDEVAGCAGVEIKGGFGLDGAGSVSMFACGSAVYWNADMDVDCDGIPTPPCDTDPAGQPQTSIVDLAPMGDVDPTLLPYFVIPLGTPESPWYATHGIELGQVGAVIYDGQVHYGIFADEAGGWFIGEASYAMCQLFLGPPTGGSDPCSPIDGGIDPSAITYVTFTGAPNRATGNEIYDHARHVEIGVDAANAWLAER
;
A
#
# COMPACT_ATOMS: atom_id res chain seq x y z
N MET A 1 10.10 21.55 -31.33
CA MET A 1 10.19 22.91 -31.89
C MET A 1 8.94 23.18 -32.67
N THR A 2 7.98 23.89 -32.11
CA THR A 2 6.82 24.40 -32.87
C THR A 2 6.36 25.66 -32.15
N HIS A 3 6.68 26.79 -32.75
CA HIS A 3 6.32 28.12 -32.25
C HIS A 3 4.86 28.40 -32.56
N ALA A 4 4.08 28.80 -31.54
CA ALA A 4 2.78 29.41 -31.73
C ALA A 4 2.99 30.93 -31.89
N LEU A 5 2.70 31.41 -33.10
CA LEU A 5 2.66 32.84 -33.42
C LEU A 5 1.32 33.45 -32.96
N CYS A 6 1.44 34.45 -32.09
CA CYS A 6 0.32 35.30 -31.72
C CYS A 6 0.28 36.49 -32.69
N ALA A 7 -0.79 36.61 -33.50
CA ALA A 7 -1.01 37.70 -34.42
C ALA A 7 -1.63 38.89 -33.68
N CYS A 8 -0.93 40.04 -33.67
CA CYS A 8 -1.48 41.32 -33.24
C CYS A 8 -2.28 41.94 -34.35
N CYS A 9 -3.53 42.28 -34.13
CA CYS A 9 -4.32 43.16 -34.94
C CYS A 9 -3.97 44.64 -34.73
N VAL A 10 -3.88 45.36 -35.85
CA VAL A 10 -3.60 46.79 -35.96
C VAL A 10 -4.86 47.63 -35.89
N ALA A 11 -4.85 48.63 -35.03
CA ALA A 11 -5.43 49.98 -35.03
C ALA A 11 -6.93 50.24 -35.22
N LEU A 12 -7.56 51.00 -34.34
CA LEU A 12 -7.86 52.46 -34.42
C LEU A 12 -8.56 52.96 -33.17
N LEU A 13 -7.99 54.02 -32.62
CA LEU A 13 -8.53 55.13 -31.78
C LEU A 13 -9.90 54.96 -31.08
N ALA A 14 -9.89 54.84 -29.69
CA ALA A 14 -10.57 55.73 -28.77
C ALA A 14 -10.55 55.19 -27.32
N ALA A 15 -10.05 56.03 -26.40
CA ALA A 15 -10.26 56.11 -24.94
C ALA A 15 -9.87 54.87 -24.05
N PRO A 16 -9.31 55.13 -22.87
CA PRO A 16 -8.73 54.06 -22.02
C PRO A 16 -9.81 53.39 -21.17
N SER A 17 -10.09 52.17 -21.45
CA SER A 17 -10.73 51.27 -20.50
C SER A 17 -9.67 50.29 -20.02
N ALA A 18 -9.42 50.30 -18.71
CA ALA A 18 -8.52 49.40 -18.04
C ALA A 18 -8.95 47.94 -18.30
N CYS A 19 -8.18 47.21 -19.10
CA CYS A 19 -8.24 45.74 -19.11
C CYS A 19 -7.58 45.26 -17.83
N GLY A 20 -8.39 44.99 -16.81
CA GLY A 20 -7.99 44.18 -15.68
C GLY A 20 -7.76 42.77 -16.19
N CYS A 21 -6.50 42.32 -16.23
CA CYS A 21 -6.18 40.88 -16.28
C CYS A 21 -6.54 40.35 -14.90
N ASP A 22 -7.78 39.90 -14.73
CA ASP A 22 -8.13 39.07 -13.59
C ASP A 22 -7.24 37.84 -13.67
N GLY A 23 -6.32 37.74 -12.69
CA GLY A 23 -5.44 36.60 -12.54
C GLY A 23 -6.27 35.36 -12.40
N ILE A 24 -6.01 34.39 -13.26
CA ILE A 24 -6.44 32.99 -13.08
C ILE A 24 -5.92 32.62 -11.69
N PRO A 25 -6.78 32.23 -10.73
CA PRO A 25 -6.31 31.72 -9.47
C PRO A 25 -5.46 30.47 -9.81
N GLY A 26 -4.17 30.55 -9.49
CA GLY A 26 -3.28 29.42 -9.56
C GLY A 26 -3.93 28.31 -8.73
N SER A 27 -4.25 27.22 -9.37
CA SER A 27 -4.57 25.99 -8.69
C SER A 27 -3.30 25.52 -7.99
N ASP A 28 -3.06 26.03 -6.78
CA ASP A 28 -2.25 25.35 -5.80
C ASP A 28 -2.99 24.05 -5.48
N ALA A 29 -2.76 23.06 -6.34
CA ALA A 29 -2.97 21.67 -5.98
C ALA A 29 -1.87 21.33 -4.96
N GLY A 30 -1.99 21.91 -3.77
CA GLY A 30 -1.38 21.37 -2.58
C GLY A 30 -1.94 19.96 -2.49
N ARG A 31 -1.09 18.98 -2.76
CA ARG A 31 -1.35 17.59 -2.41
C ARG A 31 -1.44 17.52 -0.90
N ASP A 32 -2.61 17.79 -0.39
CA ASP A 32 -3.01 17.37 0.94
C ASP A 32 -3.23 15.86 0.83
N SER A 33 -2.16 15.09 1.01
CA SER A 33 -2.21 13.64 1.13
C SER A 33 -2.70 13.27 2.54
N GLY A 34 -3.62 14.05 3.08
CA GLY A 34 -4.42 13.64 4.21
C GLY A 34 -5.25 12.45 3.78
N SER A 35 -4.86 11.27 4.24
CA SER A 35 -5.62 10.04 4.09
C SER A 35 -7.05 10.33 4.54
N VAL A 36 -7.96 10.45 3.58
CA VAL A 36 -9.39 10.61 3.89
C VAL A 36 -9.86 9.26 4.39
N VAL A 37 -9.84 9.08 5.71
CA VAL A 37 -10.40 7.88 6.33
C VAL A 37 -11.90 7.86 6.00
N PRO A 38 -12.40 6.83 5.30
CA PRO A 38 -13.81 6.75 4.96
C PRO A 38 -14.67 6.80 6.22
N MET A 39 -15.82 7.45 6.13
CA MET A 39 -16.77 7.49 7.23
C MET A 39 -17.24 6.06 7.56
N GLY A 40 -17.04 5.62 8.81
CA GLY A 40 -17.35 4.27 9.24
C GLY A 40 -16.17 3.29 9.19
N ALA A 41 -14.96 3.74 8.84
CA ALA A 41 -13.78 2.89 8.95
C ALA A 41 -13.48 2.55 10.41
N PRO A 42 -13.12 1.28 10.71
CA PRO A 42 -12.69 0.88 12.04
C PRO A 42 -11.42 1.62 12.46
N SER A 43 -11.32 1.93 13.75
CA SER A 43 -10.07 2.46 14.31
C SER A 43 -9.00 1.37 14.42
N ALA A 44 -7.73 1.77 14.44
CA ALA A 44 -6.60 0.87 14.71
C ALA A 44 -6.84 0.07 16.01
N GLN A 45 -7.30 0.75 17.07
CA GLN A 45 -7.55 0.08 18.35
C GLN A 45 -8.64 -0.99 18.25
N ALA A 46 -9.71 -0.75 17.50
CA ALA A 46 -10.77 -1.75 17.33
C ALA A 46 -10.24 -3.03 16.64
N LEU A 47 -9.40 -2.87 15.62
CA LEU A 47 -8.78 -4.00 14.93
C LEU A 47 -7.76 -4.73 15.82
N LEU A 48 -6.97 -4.00 16.58
CA LEU A 48 -6.01 -4.57 17.53
C LEU A 48 -6.71 -5.30 18.69
N ASP A 49 -7.82 -4.77 19.18
CA ASP A 49 -8.64 -5.43 20.20
C ASP A 49 -9.24 -6.73 19.67
N GLU A 50 -9.63 -6.75 18.38
CA GLU A 50 -10.11 -7.96 17.71
C GLU A 50 -9.01 -9.01 17.59
N VAL A 51 -7.80 -8.63 17.15
CA VAL A 51 -6.61 -9.50 17.12
C VAL A 51 -6.31 -10.06 18.50
N ALA A 52 -6.26 -9.21 19.52
CA ALA A 52 -5.95 -9.60 20.90
C ALA A 52 -7.03 -10.50 21.51
N GLY A 53 -8.29 -10.26 21.18
CA GLY A 53 -9.42 -11.06 21.65
C GLY A 53 -9.59 -12.37 20.91
N CYS A 54 -8.96 -12.55 19.77
CA CYS A 54 -9.04 -13.76 18.96
C CYS A 54 -8.17 -14.88 19.54
N ALA A 55 -8.76 -16.03 19.80
CA ALA A 55 -8.02 -17.27 20.07
C ALA A 55 -7.50 -17.85 18.75
N GLY A 56 -6.71 -17.07 18.00
CA GLY A 56 -6.29 -17.42 16.65
C GLY A 56 -5.66 -18.81 16.53
N VAL A 57 -6.00 -19.50 15.45
CA VAL A 57 -5.40 -20.79 15.13
C VAL A 57 -4.14 -20.52 14.30
N GLU A 58 -2.98 -20.94 14.79
CA GLU A 58 -1.75 -20.86 14.01
C GLU A 58 -1.91 -21.67 12.72
N ILE A 59 -1.80 -21.00 11.57
CA ILE A 59 -1.89 -21.62 10.25
C ILE A 59 -0.52 -21.89 9.67
N LYS A 60 0.47 -21.08 10.02
CA LYS A 60 1.86 -21.23 9.61
C LYS A 60 2.78 -20.47 10.54
N GLY A 61 3.88 -21.10 10.94
CA GLY A 61 4.92 -20.49 11.77
C GLY A 61 6.31 -20.72 11.18
N GLY A 62 7.30 -20.11 11.85
CA GLY A 62 8.70 -20.23 11.49
C GLY A 62 9.15 -19.27 10.40
N PHE A 63 8.42 -18.20 10.15
CA PHE A 63 8.87 -17.10 9.30
C PHE A 63 9.97 -16.31 10.00
N GLY A 64 11.07 -16.03 9.29
CA GLY A 64 12.16 -15.21 9.77
C GLY A 64 11.84 -13.72 9.66
N LEU A 65 12.43 -12.94 10.55
CA LEU A 65 12.60 -11.49 10.43
C LEU A 65 14.07 -11.20 10.17
N ASP A 66 14.39 -10.07 9.60
CA ASP A 66 15.75 -9.68 9.25
C ASP A 66 16.71 -9.61 10.46
N GLY A 67 16.23 -9.33 11.64
CA GLY A 67 17.04 -9.25 12.83
C GLY A 67 17.27 -10.62 13.50
N ALA A 68 16.38 -11.00 14.35
CA ALA A 68 16.37 -12.30 15.04
C ALA A 68 14.96 -12.58 15.54
N GLY A 69 14.49 -13.78 15.30
CA GLY A 69 13.18 -14.21 15.75
C GLY A 69 12.44 -14.99 14.70
N SER A 70 11.29 -15.49 15.08
CA SER A 70 10.36 -16.10 14.14
C SER A 70 8.94 -15.63 14.43
N VAL A 71 8.17 -15.50 13.39
CA VAL A 71 6.78 -15.05 13.41
C VAL A 71 5.88 -16.18 12.97
N SER A 72 4.67 -16.21 13.51
CA SER A 72 3.59 -17.08 13.07
C SER A 72 2.43 -16.25 12.55
N MET A 73 1.69 -16.80 11.60
CA MET A 73 0.43 -16.27 11.12
C MET A 73 -0.73 -17.05 11.72
N PHE A 74 -1.80 -16.35 12.05
CA PHE A 74 -2.95 -16.92 12.75
C PHE A 74 -4.23 -16.62 12.00
N ALA A 75 -5.10 -17.62 11.84
CA ALA A 75 -6.46 -17.42 11.36
C ALA A 75 -7.39 -16.97 12.49
N CYS A 76 -8.26 -16.01 12.19
CA CYS A 76 -9.25 -15.47 13.09
C CYS A 76 -10.53 -15.12 12.29
N GLY A 77 -11.53 -15.98 12.32
CA GLY A 77 -12.73 -15.79 11.49
C GLY A 77 -12.39 -15.66 10.01
N SER A 78 -12.87 -14.61 9.36
CA SER A 78 -12.59 -14.31 7.96
C SER A 78 -11.28 -13.53 7.74
N ALA A 79 -10.39 -13.48 8.73
CA ALA A 79 -9.10 -12.82 8.62
C ALA A 79 -7.92 -13.71 9.01
N VAL A 80 -6.75 -13.36 8.51
CA VAL A 80 -5.45 -13.89 8.93
C VAL A 80 -4.58 -12.73 9.37
N TYR A 81 -3.90 -12.85 10.51
CA TYR A 81 -3.08 -11.79 11.06
C TYR A 81 -1.70 -12.28 11.49
N TRP A 82 -0.74 -11.36 11.52
CA TRP A 82 0.60 -11.55 12.06
C TRP A 82 1.19 -10.22 12.53
N ASN A 83 2.25 -10.30 13.34
CA ASN A 83 3.04 -9.13 13.73
C ASN A 83 4.45 -9.27 13.17
N ALA A 84 4.94 -8.22 12.53
CA ALA A 84 6.28 -8.16 11.95
C ALA A 84 6.82 -6.73 11.97
N ASP A 85 8.01 -6.53 11.47
CA ASP A 85 8.58 -5.26 11.04
C ASP A 85 7.99 -4.84 9.68
N MET A 86 8.59 -3.82 9.08
CA MET A 86 8.33 -3.44 7.70
C MET A 86 9.65 -3.08 7.01
N ASP A 87 10.17 -4.02 6.26
CA ASP A 87 11.20 -3.75 5.27
C ASP A 87 10.56 -3.19 4.00
N VAL A 88 11.28 -2.32 3.31
CA VAL A 88 10.74 -1.67 2.12
C VAL A 88 10.97 -2.55 0.91
N ASP A 89 9.88 -3.11 0.39
CA ASP A 89 9.87 -3.84 -0.86
C ASP A 89 9.71 -2.90 -2.05
N CYS A 90 10.61 -3.05 -3.00
CA CYS A 90 10.69 -2.27 -4.23
C CYS A 90 10.49 -3.10 -5.50
N ASP A 91 9.92 -4.30 -5.38
CA ASP A 91 9.60 -5.13 -6.53
C ASP A 91 8.48 -4.52 -7.37
N GLY A 92 8.60 -4.61 -8.69
CA GLY A 92 7.65 -4.03 -9.65
C GLY A 92 8.29 -3.06 -10.64
N ILE A 93 7.53 -2.05 -11.06
CA ILE A 93 8.05 -1.04 -12.01
C ILE A 93 9.18 -0.23 -11.35
N PRO A 94 10.41 -0.27 -11.90
CA PRO A 94 11.55 0.41 -11.29
C PRO A 94 11.44 1.94 -11.45
N THR A 95 10.91 2.59 -10.44
CA THR A 95 10.73 4.04 -10.35
C THR A 95 11.55 4.60 -9.17
N PRO A 96 12.17 5.79 -9.25
CA PRO A 96 12.86 6.38 -8.11
C PRO A 96 11.91 6.58 -6.91
N PRO A 97 12.32 6.24 -5.67
CA PRO A 97 13.65 5.78 -5.26
C PRO A 97 13.90 4.27 -5.41
N CYS A 98 12.91 3.50 -5.79
CA CYS A 98 12.98 2.04 -5.88
C CYS A 98 13.94 1.52 -6.97
N ASP A 99 14.26 2.32 -7.98
CA ASP A 99 15.23 1.98 -9.03
C ASP A 99 16.69 1.81 -8.53
N THR A 100 16.94 2.15 -7.27
CA THR A 100 18.26 2.01 -6.62
C THR A 100 18.36 0.84 -5.66
N ASP A 101 17.29 0.09 -5.47
CA ASP A 101 17.27 -1.09 -4.62
C ASP A 101 18.12 -2.21 -5.23
N PRO A 102 19.19 -2.67 -4.54
CA PRO A 102 20.03 -3.75 -5.05
C PRO A 102 19.35 -5.13 -4.99
N ALA A 103 18.30 -5.29 -4.21
CA ALA A 103 17.51 -6.52 -4.06
C ALA A 103 16.23 -6.50 -4.91
N GLY A 104 15.77 -5.31 -5.32
CA GLY A 104 14.53 -5.12 -6.04
C GLY A 104 14.47 -5.88 -7.36
N GLN A 105 13.33 -6.48 -7.63
CA GLN A 105 13.05 -7.20 -8.86
C GLN A 105 12.15 -6.36 -9.77
N PRO A 106 12.29 -6.48 -11.11
CA PRO A 106 11.50 -5.66 -12.04
C PRO A 106 10.03 -6.10 -12.17
N GLN A 107 9.61 -7.06 -11.36
CA GLN A 107 8.24 -7.59 -11.38
C GLN A 107 7.84 -8.08 -9.99
N THR A 108 6.57 -7.79 -9.62
CA THR A 108 5.90 -8.42 -8.48
C THR A 108 5.19 -9.70 -8.91
N SER A 109 4.78 -10.52 -7.95
CA SER A 109 4.03 -11.75 -8.20
C SER A 109 2.62 -11.50 -8.76
N ILE A 110 2.05 -10.30 -8.59
CA ILE A 110 0.72 -9.96 -9.12
C ILE A 110 0.70 -9.63 -10.62
N VAL A 111 1.85 -9.51 -11.28
CA VAL A 111 1.97 -9.05 -12.67
C VAL A 111 1.07 -9.81 -13.65
N ASP A 112 0.92 -11.12 -13.48
CA ASP A 112 0.08 -11.95 -14.36
C ASP A 112 -1.43 -11.70 -14.18
N LEU A 113 -1.84 -11.06 -13.09
CA LEU A 113 -3.22 -10.68 -12.79
C LEU A 113 -3.51 -9.21 -13.10
N ALA A 114 -2.46 -8.44 -13.38
CA ALA A 114 -2.47 -6.99 -13.56
C ALA A 114 -2.61 -6.63 -15.06
N PRO A 115 -3.81 -6.24 -15.55
CA PRO A 115 -4.09 -6.13 -16.98
C PRO A 115 -3.39 -4.97 -17.70
N MET A 116 -2.87 -3.98 -16.95
CA MET A 116 -2.15 -2.83 -17.50
C MET A 116 -0.62 -2.95 -17.35
N GLY A 117 -0.11 -4.11 -16.95
CA GLY A 117 1.29 -4.34 -16.59
C GLY A 117 1.50 -4.37 -15.09
N ASP A 118 2.73 -4.38 -14.64
CA ASP A 118 3.04 -4.50 -13.23
C ASP A 118 2.69 -3.24 -12.42
N VAL A 119 2.73 -3.36 -11.10
CA VAL A 119 2.47 -2.25 -10.19
C VAL A 119 3.73 -1.44 -9.92
N ASP A 120 3.54 -0.18 -9.56
CA ASP A 120 4.61 0.73 -9.14
C ASP A 120 4.67 0.75 -7.60
N PRO A 121 5.73 0.24 -6.96
CA PRO A 121 5.87 0.17 -5.50
C PRO A 121 5.89 1.56 -4.84
N THR A 122 6.18 2.62 -5.62
CA THR A 122 6.17 3.99 -5.09
C THR A 122 4.80 4.65 -5.11
N LEU A 123 3.83 4.04 -5.78
CA LEU A 123 2.47 4.58 -5.94
C LEU A 123 1.40 3.68 -5.30
N LEU A 124 1.61 2.38 -5.29
CA LEU A 124 0.62 1.42 -4.82
C LEU A 124 1.01 0.84 -3.47
N PRO A 125 0.22 1.08 -2.40
CA PRO A 125 0.40 0.40 -1.14
C PRO A 125 0.09 -1.09 -1.26
N TYR A 126 1.09 -1.93 -1.00
CA TYR A 126 0.93 -3.38 -0.92
C TYR A 126 1.77 -3.97 0.21
N PHE A 127 1.47 -5.20 0.59
CA PHE A 127 2.24 -6.01 1.52
C PHE A 127 2.62 -7.34 0.88
N VAL A 128 3.62 -7.99 1.46
CA VAL A 128 4.24 -9.20 0.94
C VAL A 128 3.90 -10.38 1.86
N ILE A 129 3.68 -11.55 1.27
CA ILE A 129 3.52 -12.81 2.01
C ILE A 129 4.57 -13.81 1.51
N PRO A 130 5.28 -14.52 2.41
CA PRO A 130 6.27 -15.50 2.00
C PRO A 130 5.68 -16.62 1.15
N LEU A 131 6.27 -16.89 -0.01
CA LEU A 131 5.88 -18.00 -0.87
C LEU A 131 6.16 -19.36 -0.20
N GLY A 132 7.21 -19.41 0.59
CA GLY A 132 7.69 -20.66 1.18
C GLY A 132 8.41 -21.50 0.16
N THR A 133 7.72 -22.48 -0.43
CA THR A 133 8.27 -23.28 -1.53
C THR A 133 7.51 -23.03 -2.83
N PRO A 134 8.20 -22.97 -3.98
CA PRO A 134 7.57 -22.62 -5.26
C PRO A 134 6.47 -23.59 -5.73
N GLU A 135 6.48 -24.85 -5.21
CA GLU A 135 5.59 -25.90 -5.71
C GLU A 135 4.14 -25.78 -5.25
N SER A 136 3.91 -25.04 -4.15
CA SER A 136 2.55 -24.84 -3.63
C SER A 136 2.51 -23.65 -2.70
N PRO A 137 1.86 -22.56 -3.09
CA PRO A 137 1.67 -21.41 -2.22
C PRO A 137 0.80 -21.85 -1.03
N TRP A 138 1.42 -22.02 0.13
CA TRP A 138 0.77 -22.51 1.35
C TRP A 138 -0.42 -21.64 1.77
N TYR A 139 -0.34 -20.34 1.53
CA TYR A 139 -1.35 -19.35 1.90
C TYR A 139 -2.67 -19.57 1.14
N ALA A 140 -2.64 -20.11 -0.08
CA ALA A 140 -3.83 -20.37 -0.88
C ALA A 140 -4.78 -21.39 -0.20
N THR A 141 -4.25 -22.34 0.57
CA THR A 141 -5.05 -23.29 1.34
C THR A 141 -5.82 -22.65 2.49
N HIS A 142 -5.49 -21.40 2.82
CA HIS A 142 -6.14 -20.58 3.86
C HIS A 142 -7.01 -19.46 3.28
N GLY A 143 -7.31 -19.52 1.98
CA GLY A 143 -8.18 -18.55 1.30
C GLY A 143 -7.53 -17.19 1.08
N ILE A 144 -6.20 -17.13 1.07
CA ILE A 144 -5.42 -15.95 0.71
C ILE A 144 -4.97 -16.10 -0.74
N GLU A 145 -5.12 -15.06 -1.54
CA GLU A 145 -4.73 -15.01 -2.94
C GLU A 145 -4.12 -13.64 -3.28
N LEU A 146 -3.28 -13.57 -4.32
CA LEU A 146 -2.78 -12.30 -4.84
C LEU A 146 -3.93 -11.34 -5.15
N GLY A 147 -3.80 -10.08 -4.78
CA GLY A 147 -4.86 -9.08 -4.83
C GLY A 147 -5.74 -9.01 -3.57
N GLN A 148 -5.55 -9.91 -2.61
CA GLN A 148 -6.31 -9.88 -1.35
C GLN A 148 -6.02 -8.59 -0.59
N VAL A 149 -7.09 -7.90 -0.16
CA VAL A 149 -6.95 -6.66 0.60
C VAL A 149 -6.65 -6.97 2.06
N GLY A 150 -5.80 -6.17 2.65
CA GLY A 150 -5.46 -6.23 4.06
C GLY A 150 -5.33 -4.85 4.71
N ALA A 151 -5.38 -4.84 6.03
CA ALA A 151 -5.06 -3.70 6.86
C ALA A 151 -3.65 -3.84 7.44
N VAL A 152 -2.87 -2.78 7.38
CA VAL A 152 -1.58 -2.65 8.03
C VAL A 152 -1.74 -1.62 9.15
N ILE A 153 -1.33 -1.96 10.36
CA ILE A 153 -1.62 -1.17 11.57
C ILE A 153 -0.31 -0.86 12.29
N TYR A 154 -0.04 0.43 12.45
CA TYR A 154 1.14 0.91 13.18
C TYR A 154 0.87 2.28 13.80
N ASP A 155 1.39 2.52 15.00
CA ASP A 155 1.30 3.80 15.74
C ASP A 155 -0.10 4.43 15.75
N GLY A 156 -1.14 3.59 15.98
CA GLY A 156 -2.53 4.03 16.03
C GLY A 156 -3.16 4.37 14.67
N GLN A 157 -2.46 4.16 13.57
CA GLN A 157 -2.93 4.37 12.20
C GLN A 157 -3.29 3.03 11.56
N VAL A 158 -4.24 3.06 10.61
CA VAL A 158 -4.61 1.93 9.74
C VAL A 158 -4.50 2.37 8.31
N HIS A 159 -3.76 1.64 7.51
CA HIS A 159 -3.75 1.80 6.06
C HIS A 159 -4.11 0.48 5.39
N TYR A 160 -4.75 0.56 4.23
CA TYR A 160 -5.17 -0.60 3.48
C TYR A 160 -4.33 -0.73 2.21
N GLY A 161 -4.01 -1.97 1.87
CA GLY A 161 -3.29 -2.30 0.65
C GLY A 161 -3.64 -3.71 0.20
N ILE A 162 -2.98 -4.19 -0.84
CA ILE A 162 -3.20 -5.54 -1.36
C ILE A 162 -1.99 -6.44 -1.13
N PHE A 163 -2.21 -7.73 -1.06
CA PHE A 163 -1.16 -8.73 -1.23
C PHE A 163 -0.75 -8.75 -2.70
N ALA A 164 0.40 -8.15 -3.03
CA ALA A 164 0.83 -8.04 -4.42
C ALA A 164 2.12 -8.80 -4.72
N ASP A 165 2.91 -9.14 -3.70
CA ASP A 165 4.15 -9.83 -3.94
C ASP A 165 4.43 -10.96 -2.96
N GLU A 166 5.28 -11.90 -3.38
CA GLU A 166 5.65 -13.09 -2.64
C GLU A 166 7.14 -13.06 -2.31
N ALA A 167 7.47 -12.92 -1.04
CA ALA A 167 8.86 -13.01 -0.61
C ALA A 167 9.46 -14.38 -0.92
N GLY A 168 10.66 -14.38 -1.44
CA GLY A 168 11.44 -15.61 -1.64
C GLY A 168 11.78 -16.27 -0.30
N GLY A 169 11.45 -17.56 -0.15
CA GLY A 169 11.75 -18.29 1.06
C GLY A 169 10.75 -18.08 2.20
N TRP A 170 11.23 -17.85 3.42
CA TRP A 170 10.44 -17.82 4.66
C TRP A 170 10.59 -16.53 5.43
N PHE A 171 10.94 -15.42 4.77
CA PHE A 171 11.00 -14.11 5.39
C PHE A 171 9.64 -13.41 5.30
N ILE A 172 9.32 -12.59 6.31
CA ILE A 172 8.06 -11.87 6.44
C ILE A 172 8.32 -10.49 7.06
N GLY A 173 7.49 -9.52 6.73
CA GLY A 173 7.64 -8.16 7.25
C GLY A 173 7.99 -7.16 6.17
N GLU A 174 7.60 -7.44 4.93
CA GLU A 174 7.88 -6.55 3.79
C GLU A 174 6.60 -5.87 3.31
N ALA A 175 6.74 -4.60 2.89
CA ALA A 175 5.68 -3.85 2.25
C ALA A 175 6.26 -2.81 1.29
N SER A 176 5.45 -2.35 0.34
CA SER A 176 5.87 -1.39 -0.67
C SER A 176 6.37 -0.07 -0.08
N TYR A 177 7.21 0.62 -0.83
CA TYR A 177 7.63 2.00 -0.53
C TYR A 177 6.42 2.91 -0.26
N ALA A 178 5.35 2.80 -1.08
CA ALA A 178 4.13 3.56 -0.89
C ALA A 178 3.44 3.24 0.45
N MET A 179 3.41 1.98 0.88
CA MET A 179 2.85 1.60 2.18
C MET A 179 3.66 2.20 3.33
N CYS A 180 4.98 2.11 3.26
CA CYS A 180 5.87 2.74 4.26
C CYS A 180 5.63 4.25 4.36
N GLN A 181 5.50 4.95 3.22
CA GLN A 181 5.24 6.39 3.20
C GLN A 181 3.90 6.81 3.81
N LEU A 182 2.91 5.95 3.79
CA LEU A 182 1.64 6.23 4.48
C LEU A 182 1.83 6.39 5.99
N PHE A 183 2.80 5.71 6.59
CA PHE A 183 3.11 5.80 8.02
C PHE A 183 4.16 6.85 8.35
N LEU A 184 5.26 6.87 7.62
CA LEU A 184 6.44 7.68 7.95
C LEU A 184 6.49 9.01 7.20
N GLY A 185 5.63 9.18 6.20
CA GLY A 185 5.62 10.37 5.35
C GLY A 185 6.72 10.38 4.28
N PRO A 186 6.74 11.42 3.43
CA PRO A 186 7.70 11.56 2.35
C PRO A 186 9.10 11.93 2.88
N PRO A 187 10.16 11.73 2.07
CA PRO A 187 11.52 12.14 2.39
C PRO A 187 11.60 13.60 2.81
N THR A 188 12.33 13.88 3.88
CA THR A 188 12.53 15.24 4.41
C THR A 188 13.98 15.47 4.79
N GLY A 189 14.50 16.68 4.47
CA GLY A 189 15.84 17.09 4.93
C GLY A 189 17.00 16.22 4.41
N GLY A 190 16.81 15.48 3.33
CA GLY A 190 17.82 14.58 2.75
C GLY A 190 17.83 13.18 3.39
N SER A 191 16.90 12.87 4.27
CA SER A 191 16.65 11.53 4.80
C SER A 191 15.36 10.97 4.20
N ASP A 192 15.40 9.72 3.78
CA ASP A 192 14.24 8.96 3.34
C ASP A 192 13.97 7.84 4.34
N PRO A 193 12.93 7.98 5.17
CA PRO A 193 12.59 6.95 6.16
C PRO A 193 12.12 5.63 5.53
N CYS A 194 11.75 5.67 4.25
CA CYS A 194 11.35 4.50 3.47
C CYS A 194 12.41 4.10 2.43
N SER A 195 13.67 4.45 2.66
CA SER A 195 14.78 4.02 1.79
C SER A 195 14.80 2.49 1.66
N PRO A 196 14.89 1.93 0.44
CA PRO A 196 14.94 0.47 0.27
C PRO A 196 16.25 -0.16 0.75
N ILE A 197 17.21 0.65 1.20
CA ILE A 197 18.52 0.16 1.66
C ILE A 197 18.57 0.07 3.19
N ASP A 198 17.99 1.05 3.87
CA ASP A 198 18.13 1.23 5.32
C ASP A 198 16.90 1.88 5.98
N GLY A 199 15.80 2.00 5.23
CA GLY A 199 14.52 2.51 5.72
C GLY A 199 13.57 1.39 6.12
N GLY A 200 12.41 1.79 6.66
CA GLY A 200 11.39 0.87 7.12
C GLY A 200 10.99 1.12 8.57
N ILE A 201 10.36 0.15 9.19
CA ILE A 201 9.86 0.25 10.58
C ILE A 201 10.35 -0.95 11.39
N ASP A 202 11.28 -0.71 12.31
CA ASP A 202 11.83 -1.63 13.29
C ASP A 202 11.45 -1.21 14.73
N PRO A 203 11.38 -2.16 15.67
CA PRO A 203 11.22 -3.63 15.59
C PRO A 203 9.75 -4.01 15.38
N SER A 204 9.44 -5.29 15.22
CA SER A 204 8.15 -5.97 14.97
C SER A 204 6.92 -5.35 15.65
N ALA A 205 6.61 -4.10 15.30
CA ALA A 205 5.57 -3.30 15.92
C ALA A 205 4.33 -3.17 15.02
N ILE A 206 4.37 -3.78 13.84
CA ILE A 206 3.30 -3.68 12.85
C ILE A 206 2.42 -4.90 12.95
N THR A 207 1.12 -4.68 12.95
CA THR A 207 0.12 -5.74 12.81
C THR A 207 -0.42 -5.71 11.39
N TYR A 208 -0.25 -6.81 10.69
CA TYR A 208 -0.86 -7.06 9.39
C TYR A 208 -2.11 -7.91 9.58
N VAL A 209 -3.16 -7.57 8.86
CA VAL A 209 -4.42 -8.34 8.82
C VAL A 209 -4.86 -8.46 7.38
N THR A 210 -4.91 -9.65 6.81
CA THR A 210 -5.45 -9.89 5.47
C THR A 210 -6.85 -10.51 5.58
N PHE A 211 -7.81 -9.99 4.81
CA PHE A 211 -9.19 -10.46 4.83
C PHE A 211 -9.39 -11.52 3.76
N THR A 212 -9.73 -12.74 4.15
CA THR A 212 -9.84 -13.89 3.26
C THR A 212 -11.15 -13.87 2.43
N GLY A 213 -11.14 -14.61 1.32
CA GLY A 213 -12.31 -14.81 0.49
C GLY A 213 -12.47 -13.83 -0.67
N ALA A 214 -13.14 -14.26 -1.72
CA ALA A 214 -13.25 -13.56 -3.00
C ALA A 214 -13.81 -12.13 -2.94
N PRO A 215 -14.78 -11.77 -2.06
CA PRO A 215 -15.26 -10.39 -1.97
C PRO A 215 -14.20 -9.38 -1.53
N ASN A 216 -13.18 -9.84 -0.84
CA ASN A 216 -12.13 -9.01 -0.25
C ASN A 216 -10.86 -8.95 -1.14
N ARG A 217 -11.02 -9.13 -2.43
CA ARG A 217 -9.94 -9.20 -3.40
C ARG A 217 -10.10 -8.16 -4.49
N ALA A 218 -9.07 -7.35 -4.71
CA ALA A 218 -8.97 -6.47 -5.88
C ALA A 218 -8.59 -7.29 -7.12
N THR A 219 -9.30 -7.08 -8.22
CA THR A 219 -9.11 -7.83 -9.47
C THR A 219 -9.13 -6.91 -10.68
N GLY A 220 -8.45 -7.31 -11.75
CA GLY A 220 -8.41 -6.53 -12.98
C GLY A 220 -7.91 -5.10 -12.73
N ASN A 221 -8.66 -4.10 -13.17
CA ASN A 221 -8.26 -2.70 -13.00
C ASN A 221 -8.32 -2.21 -11.55
N GLU A 222 -9.02 -2.88 -10.65
CA GLU A 222 -9.04 -2.53 -9.24
C GLU A 222 -7.65 -2.68 -8.59
N ILE A 223 -6.77 -3.53 -9.15
CA ILE A 223 -5.38 -3.71 -8.67
C ILE A 223 -4.63 -2.38 -8.58
N TYR A 224 -4.91 -1.42 -9.46
CA TYR A 224 -4.22 -0.13 -9.51
C TYR A 224 -4.95 0.98 -8.74
N ASP A 225 -6.10 0.69 -8.16
CA ASP A 225 -6.97 1.67 -7.51
C ASP A 225 -6.88 1.57 -5.99
N HIS A 226 -5.95 2.31 -5.39
CA HIS A 226 -5.79 2.33 -3.93
C HIS A 226 -7.06 2.79 -3.20
N ALA A 227 -7.84 3.72 -3.78
CA ALA A 227 -9.11 4.13 -3.15
C ALA A 227 -10.09 2.94 -3.06
N ARG A 228 -10.09 2.09 -4.09
CA ARG A 228 -10.87 0.86 -4.09
C ARG A 228 -10.38 -0.15 -3.05
N HIS A 229 -9.07 -0.27 -2.84
CA HIS A 229 -8.51 -1.11 -1.78
C HIS A 229 -8.98 -0.63 -0.40
N VAL A 230 -9.01 0.69 -0.18
CA VAL A 230 -9.53 1.26 1.08
C VAL A 230 -11.01 0.92 1.27
N GLU A 231 -11.86 1.06 0.24
CA GLU A 231 -13.26 0.69 0.32
C GLU A 231 -13.45 -0.79 0.66
N ILE A 232 -12.81 -1.69 -0.08
CA ILE A 232 -12.88 -3.15 0.16
C ILE A 232 -12.37 -3.46 1.58
N GLY A 233 -11.26 -2.86 1.99
CA GLY A 233 -10.65 -3.11 3.29
C GLY A 233 -11.52 -2.64 4.46
N VAL A 234 -12.16 -1.47 4.34
CA VAL A 234 -13.10 -0.96 5.36
C VAL A 234 -14.31 -1.87 5.49
N ASP A 235 -14.90 -2.29 4.37
CA ASP A 235 -16.05 -3.18 4.37
C ASP A 235 -15.69 -4.55 4.98
N ALA A 236 -14.56 -5.11 4.59
CA ALA A 236 -14.05 -6.38 5.11
C ALA A 236 -13.74 -6.31 6.61
N ALA A 237 -13.09 -5.24 7.05
CA ALA A 237 -12.78 -5.02 8.46
C ALA A 237 -14.03 -4.88 9.32
N ASN A 238 -15.04 -4.14 8.85
CA ASN A 238 -16.32 -4.03 9.53
C ASN A 238 -17.06 -5.38 9.59
N ALA A 239 -17.03 -6.16 8.51
CA ALA A 239 -17.62 -7.49 8.48
C ALA A 239 -16.93 -8.43 9.47
N TRP A 240 -15.60 -8.43 9.51
CA TRP A 240 -14.81 -9.23 10.45
C TRP A 240 -15.12 -8.87 11.91
N LEU A 241 -15.17 -7.58 12.26
CA LEU A 241 -15.54 -7.12 13.60
C LEU A 241 -16.96 -7.52 14.02
N ALA A 242 -17.86 -7.75 13.05
CA ALA A 242 -19.24 -8.17 13.30
C ALA A 242 -19.41 -9.69 13.47
N GLU A 243 -18.37 -10.49 13.31
CA GLU A 243 -18.41 -11.96 13.46
C GLU A 243 -18.51 -12.42 14.93
N ARG A 244 -18.37 -11.51 15.90
CA ARG A 244 -18.39 -11.79 17.35
C ARG A 244 -19.66 -11.39 18.05
#